data_0ae53f88c4573057daa9fd0fb0ce47dc
#
_entry.id   0ae53f88c4573057daa9fd0fb0ce47dc
#
_cell.length_a   1.000
_cell.length_b   1.000
_cell.length_c   1.000
_cell.angle_alpha   90.00
_cell.angle_beta   90.00
_cell.angle_gamma   90.00
#
_symmetry.space_group_name_H-M   'P 1'
#
loop_
_entity.id
_entity.type
_entity.pdbx_description
1 polymer ?
#
loop_
_entity_poly.entity_id
_entity_poly.type
_entity_poly.pdbx_seq_one_letter_code
_entity_poly.pdbx_strand_id
1 'polypeptide(L)'
;MISQLVDTLRAEESTNPEAEYAAVPDRITTAARKHGGMLLREGYTLDQVVHDYGDLCQAITELAHDIRVPITVEEFHTFNRCLDSAIAEAVGEFGRLHDLRVAETSARTHNDRLVLLATELRTSVNAAMLAFNAIKTGRVAVSGQTGLVLDRSLMRLSDVIERTLAEVRLDTRRQVTRETIELPTFFEHLSVFAVLEAAAKAVGFKISAEAGIVVEADRELLSSAVAILLQNALRFTPAGGHVILRARVTSDRILVEVEDECGGLAPAVDTELRRVIASHTEDGSGVAICRHAVQLTGGTLGLKHLPHRGCIFTIDLPKIS
;
A
#
# COMPACT_ATOMS: atom_id res chain seq x y z
N MET A 1 19.64 -31.79 16.09
CA MET A 1 19.56 -30.97 17.31
C MET A 1 19.74 -31.80 18.58
N ILE A 2 18.90 -32.78 18.87
CA ILE A 2 19.00 -33.63 20.09
C ILE A 2 20.37 -34.29 20.26
N SER A 3 20.95 -34.93 19.22
CA SER A 3 22.28 -35.53 19.29
C SER A 3 23.39 -34.52 19.63
N GLN A 4 23.29 -33.31 19.13
CA GLN A 4 24.24 -32.22 19.41
C GLN A 4 24.12 -31.68 20.82
N LEU A 5 22.89 -31.62 21.36
CA LEU A 5 22.64 -31.30 22.78
C LEU A 5 23.27 -32.35 23.69
N VAL A 6 23.07 -33.64 23.35
CA VAL A 6 23.66 -34.76 24.09
C VAL A 6 25.18 -34.72 24.07
N ASP A 7 25.80 -34.47 22.90
CA ASP A 7 27.26 -34.35 22.78
C ASP A 7 27.82 -33.17 23.55
N THR A 8 27.08 -32.09 23.66
CA THR A 8 27.47 -30.90 24.44
C THR A 8 27.37 -31.15 25.93
N LEU A 9 26.26 -31.74 26.42
CA LEU A 9 26.11 -32.10 27.81
C LEU A 9 27.21 -33.07 28.28
N ARG A 10 27.58 -34.05 27.43
CA ARG A 10 28.72 -34.97 27.72
C ARG A 10 30.08 -34.26 27.75
N ALA A 11 30.27 -33.25 26.90
CA ALA A 11 31.52 -32.50 26.89
C ALA A 11 31.68 -31.59 28.15
N GLU A 12 30.57 -31.02 28.64
CA GLU A 12 30.58 -30.21 29.87
C GLU A 12 30.79 -31.06 31.12
N GLU A 13 30.29 -32.30 31.15
CA GLU A 13 30.54 -33.24 32.26
C GLU A 13 32.04 -33.57 32.44
N SER A 14 32.84 -33.44 31.37
CA SER A 14 34.28 -33.71 31.39
C SER A 14 35.15 -32.49 31.65
N THR A 15 34.61 -31.29 31.86
CA THR A 15 35.37 -30.04 31.99
C THR A 15 35.30 -29.51 33.45
N ASN A 16 36.44 -29.11 33.99
CA ASN A 16 36.72 -28.66 35.33
C ASN A 16 35.73 -27.61 35.89
N PRO A 17 35.22 -27.71 37.14
CA PRO A 17 34.18 -26.83 37.72
C PRO A 17 34.56 -25.35 37.91
N GLU A 18 35.81 -24.94 37.64
CA GLU A 18 36.27 -23.55 37.81
C GLU A 18 36.16 -22.67 36.55
N ALA A 19 35.64 -23.18 35.45
CA ALA A 19 35.37 -22.36 34.28
C ALA A 19 33.97 -21.70 34.37
N GLU A 20 33.87 -20.73 35.26
CA GLU A 20 32.73 -19.83 35.40
C GLU A 20 32.44 -19.16 34.03
N TYR A 21 31.24 -19.42 33.46
CA TYR A 21 30.80 -18.93 32.16
C TYR A 21 31.49 -19.50 30.92
N ALA A 22 31.63 -20.82 30.79
CA ALA A 22 31.96 -21.41 29.50
C ALA A 22 30.87 -21.06 28.46
N ALA A 23 31.23 -20.42 27.35
CA ALA A 23 30.33 -20.10 26.27
C ALA A 23 29.68 -21.38 25.75
N VAL A 24 28.36 -21.34 25.48
CA VAL A 24 27.63 -22.48 24.85
C VAL A 24 28.35 -22.86 23.56
N PRO A 25 28.66 -24.17 23.38
CA PRO A 25 29.47 -24.60 22.25
C PRO A 25 28.88 -24.14 20.89
N ASP A 26 29.74 -23.64 19.98
CA ASP A 26 29.40 -23.16 18.63
C ASP A 26 28.51 -24.14 17.84
N ARG A 27 28.55 -25.42 18.16
CA ARG A 27 27.76 -26.47 17.50
C ARG A 27 26.26 -26.37 17.80
N ILE A 28 25.86 -26.00 19.04
CA ILE A 28 24.45 -25.82 19.41
C ILE A 28 23.92 -24.56 18.74
N THR A 29 24.63 -23.45 18.81
CA THR A 29 24.24 -22.17 18.21
C THR A 29 24.08 -22.31 16.70
N THR A 30 25.00 -23.00 16.02
CA THR A 30 24.91 -23.29 14.57
C THR A 30 23.70 -24.18 14.23
N ALA A 31 23.44 -25.22 15.02
CA ALA A 31 22.31 -26.10 14.79
C ALA A 31 20.98 -25.39 15.04
N ALA A 32 20.90 -24.56 16.08
CA ALA A 32 19.72 -23.76 16.40
C ALA A 32 19.39 -22.73 15.29
N ARG A 33 20.41 -22.01 14.78
CA ARG A 33 20.25 -21.12 13.60
C ARG A 33 19.71 -21.88 12.40
N LYS A 34 20.30 -23.03 12.08
CA LYS A 34 19.82 -23.85 10.95
C LYS A 34 18.39 -24.30 11.14
N HIS A 35 17.99 -24.64 12.37
CA HIS A 35 16.62 -25.04 12.73
C HIS A 35 15.65 -23.86 12.58
N GLY A 36 15.95 -22.69 13.13
CA GLY A 36 15.13 -21.49 12.94
C GLY A 36 14.91 -21.12 11.47
N GLY A 37 15.97 -21.19 10.65
CA GLY A 37 15.85 -20.97 9.20
C GLY A 37 15.05 -22.05 8.47
N MET A 38 15.03 -23.30 8.95
CA MET A 38 14.23 -24.38 8.39
C MET A 38 12.74 -24.16 8.72
N LEU A 39 12.41 -23.86 9.96
CA LEU A 39 11.03 -23.60 10.38
C LEU A 39 10.40 -22.42 9.65
N LEU A 40 11.17 -21.35 9.38
CA LEU A 40 10.69 -20.25 8.52
C LEU A 40 10.36 -20.71 7.10
N ARG A 41 11.16 -21.61 6.51
CA ARG A 41 10.90 -22.15 5.16
C ARG A 41 9.65 -23.02 5.12
N GLU A 42 9.38 -23.74 6.18
CA GLU A 42 8.20 -24.61 6.34
C GLU A 42 6.93 -23.84 6.73
N GLY A 43 7.04 -22.51 6.94
CA GLY A 43 5.89 -21.64 7.19
C GLY A 43 5.44 -21.54 8.65
N TYR A 44 6.29 -21.96 9.59
CA TYR A 44 6.03 -21.79 11.01
C TYR A 44 6.02 -20.31 11.41
N THR A 45 5.27 -20.00 12.47
CA THR A 45 5.30 -18.67 13.11
C THR A 45 6.38 -18.62 14.18
N LEU A 46 6.80 -17.41 14.58
CA LEU A 46 7.79 -17.22 15.63
C LEU A 46 7.34 -17.85 16.97
N ASP A 47 6.05 -17.74 17.27
CA ASP A 47 5.43 -18.33 18.46
C ASP A 47 5.58 -19.86 18.46
N GLN A 48 5.30 -20.50 17.32
CA GLN A 48 5.49 -21.96 17.18
C GLN A 48 6.96 -22.37 17.34
N VAL A 49 7.92 -21.56 16.87
CA VAL A 49 9.36 -21.84 17.08
C VAL A 49 9.69 -21.88 18.56
N VAL A 50 9.17 -20.95 19.36
CA VAL A 50 9.41 -20.92 20.82
C VAL A 50 8.74 -22.11 21.51
N HIS A 51 7.50 -22.44 21.12
CA HIS A 51 6.77 -23.58 21.69
C HIS A 51 7.47 -24.93 21.42
N ASP A 52 8.01 -25.16 20.21
CA ASP A 52 8.74 -26.39 19.88
C ASP A 52 9.92 -26.65 20.84
N TYR A 53 10.61 -25.60 21.29
CA TYR A 53 11.68 -25.75 22.29
C TYR A 53 11.14 -26.01 23.69
N GLY A 54 10.00 -25.41 24.05
CA GLY A 54 9.27 -25.70 25.28
C GLY A 54 8.83 -27.16 25.37
N ASP A 55 8.26 -27.70 24.28
CA ASP A 55 7.84 -29.09 24.16
C ASP A 55 9.03 -30.05 24.29
N LEU A 56 10.20 -29.68 23.73
CA LEU A 56 11.43 -30.45 23.89
C LEU A 56 11.87 -30.52 25.36
N CYS A 57 11.82 -29.38 26.06
CA CYS A 57 12.15 -29.32 27.50
C CYS A 57 11.23 -30.21 28.32
N GLN A 58 9.92 -30.13 28.06
CA GLN A 58 8.92 -30.94 28.75
C GLN A 58 9.14 -32.43 28.46
N ALA A 59 9.32 -32.83 27.20
CA ALA A 59 9.56 -34.22 26.85
C ALA A 59 10.80 -34.83 27.51
N ILE A 60 11.89 -34.05 27.65
CA ILE A 60 13.11 -34.52 28.31
C ILE A 60 12.88 -34.72 29.81
N THR A 61 12.18 -33.79 30.48
CA THR A 61 11.89 -33.89 31.93
C THR A 61 10.91 -35.01 32.23
N GLU A 62 9.89 -35.21 31.39
CA GLU A 62 8.95 -36.36 31.49
C GLU A 62 9.68 -37.68 31.31
N LEU A 63 10.55 -37.79 30.30
CA LEU A 63 11.33 -39.02 30.07
C LEU A 63 12.23 -39.35 31.27
N ALA A 64 12.92 -38.37 31.85
CA ALA A 64 13.76 -38.58 33.03
C ALA A 64 12.93 -39.05 34.22
N HIS A 65 11.72 -38.52 34.40
CA HIS A 65 10.78 -38.97 35.43
C HIS A 65 10.35 -40.42 35.23
N ASP A 66 9.96 -40.78 33.99
CA ASP A 66 9.45 -42.11 33.66
C ASP A 66 10.51 -43.21 33.83
N ILE A 67 11.74 -42.95 33.43
CA ILE A 67 12.86 -43.90 33.61
C ILE A 67 13.48 -43.83 34.99
N ARG A 68 12.98 -42.96 35.91
CA ARG A 68 13.43 -42.76 37.30
C ARG A 68 14.90 -42.42 37.40
N VAL A 69 15.44 -41.67 36.48
CA VAL A 69 16.79 -41.11 36.55
C VAL A 69 16.70 -39.74 37.21
N PRO A 70 17.36 -39.54 38.39
CA PRO A 70 17.38 -38.23 39.02
C PRO A 70 18.22 -37.27 38.19
N ILE A 71 17.67 -36.08 37.90
CA ILE A 71 18.42 -34.96 37.32
C ILE A 71 18.93 -34.09 38.48
N THR A 72 20.22 -33.83 38.54
CA THR A 72 20.78 -32.91 39.51
C THR A 72 20.45 -31.47 39.18
N VAL A 73 20.55 -30.56 40.15
CA VAL A 73 20.33 -29.12 39.93
C VAL A 73 21.32 -28.55 38.91
N GLU A 74 22.57 -29.01 38.93
CA GLU A 74 23.63 -28.55 38.02
C GLU A 74 23.35 -28.99 36.58
N GLU A 75 22.94 -30.24 36.35
CA GLU A 75 22.55 -30.76 35.04
C GLU A 75 21.35 -30.01 34.49
N PHE A 76 20.35 -29.71 35.33
CA PHE A 76 19.18 -28.93 34.92
C PHE A 76 19.53 -27.49 34.57
N HIS A 77 20.45 -26.86 35.33
CA HIS A 77 20.94 -25.52 34.99
C HIS A 77 21.70 -25.48 33.67
N THR A 78 22.59 -26.46 33.43
CA THR A 78 23.33 -26.59 32.18
C THR A 78 22.40 -26.82 31.01
N PHE A 79 21.41 -27.72 31.16
CA PHE A 79 20.40 -27.98 30.16
C PHE A 79 19.59 -26.71 29.80
N ASN A 80 19.05 -26.00 30.80
CA ASN A 80 18.30 -24.77 30.58
C ASN A 80 19.14 -23.69 29.88
N ARG A 81 20.38 -23.49 30.29
CA ARG A 81 21.29 -22.54 29.64
C ARG A 81 21.53 -22.86 28.16
N CYS A 82 21.71 -24.13 27.83
CA CYS A 82 21.87 -24.59 26.46
C CYS A 82 20.58 -24.38 25.66
N LEU A 83 19.43 -24.65 26.27
CA LEU A 83 18.12 -24.48 25.64
C LEU A 83 17.80 -22.99 25.38
N ASP A 84 18.03 -22.14 26.39
CA ASP A 84 17.84 -20.69 26.27
C ASP A 84 18.71 -20.09 25.14
N SER A 85 19.97 -20.53 25.05
CA SER A 85 20.87 -20.13 23.99
C SER A 85 20.42 -20.63 22.63
N ALA A 86 19.91 -21.85 22.55
CA ALA A 86 19.39 -22.43 21.31
C ALA A 86 18.12 -21.69 20.87
N ILE A 87 17.21 -21.36 21.78
CA ILE A 87 16.02 -20.55 21.50
C ILE A 87 16.44 -19.17 20.96
N ALA A 88 17.34 -18.48 21.65
CA ALA A 88 17.79 -17.15 21.24
C ALA A 88 18.37 -17.14 19.82
N GLU A 89 19.21 -18.15 19.49
CA GLU A 89 19.82 -18.26 18.16
C GLU A 89 18.80 -18.67 17.07
N ALA A 90 17.87 -19.57 17.37
CA ALA A 90 16.83 -19.97 16.42
C ALA A 90 15.87 -18.83 16.12
N VAL A 91 15.41 -18.12 17.15
CA VAL A 91 14.52 -16.95 17.05
C VAL A 91 15.23 -15.79 16.34
N GLY A 92 16.49 -15.53 16.68
CA GLY A 92 17.30 -14.49 16.04
C GLY A 92 17.47 -14.73 14.53
N GLU A 93 17.82 -15.96 14.13
CA GLU A 93 17.97 -16.30 12.71
C GLU A 93 16.63 -16.33 11.98
N PHE A 94 15.56 -16.84 12.60
CA PHE A 94 14.21 -16.78 12.07
C PHE A 94 13.80 -15.34 11.77
N GLY A 95 13.95 -14.42 12.75
CA GLY A 95 13.63 -13.00 12.57
C GLY A 95 14.46 -12.35 11.47
N ARG A 96 15.77 -12.55 11.47
CA ARG A 96 16.68 -12.03 10.43
C ARG A 96 16.29 -12.48 9.03
N LEU A 97 16.01 -13.77 8.83
CA LEU A 97 15.58 -14.31 7.54
C LEU A 97 14.19 -13.87 7.13
N HIS A 98 13.28 -13.71 8.09
CA HIS A 98 11.94 -13.16 7.88
C HIS A 98 12.01 -11.72 7.35
N ASP A 99 12.80 -10.87 8.00
CA ASP A 99 12.98 -9.47 7.61
C ASP A 99 13.60 -9.35 6.20
N LEU A 100 14.61 -10.19 5.90
CA LEU A 100 15.18 -10.26 4.55
C LEU A 100 14.15 -10.67 3.50
N ARG A 101 13.31 -11.68 3.79
CA ARG A 101 12.26 -12.12 2.86
C ARG A 101 11.22 -11.02 2.62
N VAL A 102 10.81 -10.31 3.67
CA VAL A 102 9.89 -9.17 3.55
C VAL A 102 10.52 -8.06 2.71
N ALA A 103 11.79 -7.71 2.97
CA ALA A 103 12.50 -6.70 2.20
C ALA A 103 12.67 -7.09 0.72
N GLU A 104 13.04 -8.35 0.42
CA GLU A 104 13.14 -8.85 -0.95
C GLU A 104 11.79 -8.84 -1.69
N THR A 105 10.72 -9.25 -1.01
CA THR A 105 9.38 -9.24 -1.61
C THR A 105 8.93 -7.82 -1.93
N SER A 106 9.15 -6.89 -1.00
CA SER A 106 8.86 -5.47 -1.20
C SER A 106 9.68 -4.89 -2.36
N ALA A 107 10.99 -5.16 -2.42
CA ALA A 107 11.87 -4.70 -3.49
C ALA A 107 11.46 -5.26 -4.87
N ARG A 108 11.08 -6.52 -4.95
CA ARG A 108 10.57 -7.13 -6.20
C ARG A 108 9.28 -6.48 -6.66
N THR A 109 8.30 -6.32 -5.77
CA THR A 109 7.03 -5.66 -6.09
C THR A 109 7.25 -4.23 -6.59
N HIS A 110 8.18 -3.49 -5.96
CA HIS A 110 8.55 -2.13 -6.39
C HIS A 110 9.20 -2.13 -7.77
N ASN A 111 10.12 -3.04 -8.03
CA ASN A 111 10.79 -3.17 -9.33
C ASN A 111 9.80 -3.57 -10.45
N ASP A 112 8.89 -4.50 -10.19
CA ASP A 112 7.88 -4.92 -11.16
C ASP A 112 6.94 -3.76 -11.53
N ARG A 113 6.54 -2.94 -10.55
CA ARG A 113 5.77 -1.71 -10.78
C ARG A 113 6.54 -0.71 -11.66
N LEU A 114 7.83 -0.49 -11.38
CA LEU A 114 8.67 0.41 -12.21
C LEU A 114 8.82 -0.08 -13.65
N VAL A 115 8.97 -1.39 -13.87
CA VAL A 115 9.04 -1.98 -15.21
C VAL A 115 7.73 -1.80 -15.96
N LEU A 116 6.59 -2.01 -15.30
CA LEU A 116 5.27 -1.80 -15.88
C LEU A 116 5.07 -0.34 -16.29
N LEU A 117 5.36 0.60 -15.39
CA LEU A 117 5.30 2.05 -15.65
C LEU A 117 6.18 2.47 -16.82
N ALA A 118 7.45 2.02 -16.84
CA ALA A 118 8.37 2.32 -17.92
C ALA A 118 7.87 1.79 -19.28
N THR A 119 7.20 0.64 -19.28
CA THR A 119 6.62 0.03 -20.47
C THR A 119 5.40 0.81 -20.98
N GLU A 120 4.50 1.22 -20.07
CA GLU A 120 3.33 2.03 -20.42
C GLU A 120 3.72 3.41 -20.94
N LEU A 121 4.67 4.08 -20.25
CA LEU A 121 5.19 5.38 -20.70
C LEU A 121 5.83 5.26 -22.08
N ARG A 122 6.72 4.28 -22.29
CA ARG A 122 7.38 4.07 -23.58
C ARG A 122 6.39 3.79 -24.71
N THR A 123 5.36 2.99 -24.46
CA THR A 123 4.33 2.67 -25.43
C THR A 123 3.53 3.91 -25.82
N SER A 124 3.13 4.72 -24.85
CA SER A 124 2.36 5.95 -25.08
C SER A 124 3.20 7.03 -25.78
N VAL A 125 4.49 7.20 -25.39
CA VAL A 125 5.43 8.11 -26.07
C VAL A 125 5.63 7.70 -27.52
N ASN A 126 5.88 6.41 -27.79
CA ASN A 126 6.09 5.92 -29.15
C ASN A 126 4.86 6.15 -30.04
N ALA A 127 3.65 5.88 -29.51
CA ALA A 127 2.41 6.12 -30.24
C ALA A 127 2.21 7.61 -30.53
N ALA A 128 2.46 8.49 -29.56
CA ALA A 128 2.41 9.94 -29.74
C ALA A 128 3.43 10.42 -30.77
N MET A 129 4.68 9.94 -30.72
CA MET A 129 5.73 10.30 -31.68
C MET A 129 5.40 9.85 -33.10
N LEU A 130 4.86 8.63 -33.28
CA LEU A 130 4.44 8.15 -34.60
C LEU A 130 3.31 8.98 -35.17
N ALA A 131 2.29 9.27 -34.36
CA ALA A 131 1.16 10.12 -34.77
C ALA A 131 1.61 11.55 -35.10
N PHE A 132 2.49 12.16 -34.25
CA PHE A 132 3.06 13.47 -34.50
C PHE A 132 3.87 13.52 -35.81
N ASN A 133 4.74 12.53 -36.04
CA ASN A 133 5.55 12.45 -37.27
C ASN A 133 4.68 12.31 -38.52
N ALA A 134 3.58 11.55 -38.47
CA ALA A 134 2.64 11.42 -39.57
C ALA A 134 1.96 12.77 -39.88
N ILE A 135 1.58 13.52 -38.86
CA ILE A 135 1.01 14.87 -39.00
C ILE A 135 2.07 15.84 -39.55
N LYS A 136 3.29 15.86 -38.98
CA LYS A 136 4.39 16.75 -39.39
C LYS A 136 4.80 16.55 -40.84
N THR A 137 4.74 15.32 -41.38
CA THR A 137 5.05 15.02 -42.78
C THR A 137 3.92 15.39 -43.75
N GLY A 138 2.83 15.97 -43.27
CA GLY A 138 1.69 16.40 -44.09
C GLY A 138 0.88 15.26 -44.68
N ARG A 139 1.13 14.02 -44.27
CA ARG A 139 0.43 12.84 -44.80
C ARG A 139 -1.00 12.67 -44.29
N VAL A 140 -1.30 13.27 -43.14
CA VAL A 140 -2.61 13.17 -42.46
C VAL A 140 -2.97 14.47 -41.76
N ALA A 141 -4.26 14.77 -41.69
CA ALA A 141 -4.78 15.95 -41.01
C ALA A 141 -4.75 15.78 -39.49
N VAL A 142 -4.52 16.85 -38.75
CA VAL A 142 -4.57 16.88 -37.28
C VAL A 142 -5.94 16.49 -36.74
N SER A 143 -7.02 16.86 -37.47
CA SER A 143 -8.41 16.53 -37.12
C SER A 143 -8.84 15.10 -37.49
N GLY A 144 -7.92 14.28 -38.02
CA GLY A 144 -8.19 12.89 -38.42
C GLY A 144 -7.92 11.86 -37.34
N GLN A 145 -8.00 10.57 -37.69
CA GLN A 145 -7.71 9.43 -36.79
C GLN A 145 -6.32 9.52 -36.14
N THR A 146 -5.34 10.04 -36.86
CA THR A 146 -3.98 10.20 -36.36
C THR A 146 -3.89 11.26 -35.24
N GLY A 147 -4.63 12.36 -35.39
CA GLY A 147 -4.76 13.36 -34.31
C GLY A 147 -5.42 12.79 -33.07
N LEU A 148 -6.46 11.95 -33.25
CA LEU A 148 -7.08 11.22 -32.11
C LEU A 148 -6.13 10.24 -31.44
N VAL A 149 -5.23 9.58 -32.17
CA VAL A 149 -4.19 8.71 -31.58
C VAL A 149 -3.19 9.52 -30.77
N LEU A 150 -2.76 10.67 -31.30
CA LEU A 150 -1.85 11.58 -30.60
C LEU A 150 -2.48 12.06 -29.28
N ASP A 151 -3.69 12.57 -29.35
CA ASP A 151 -4.45 13.07 -28.20
C ASP A 151 -4.62 11.99 -27.12
N ARG A 152 -5.08 10.79 -27.49
CA ARG A 152 -5.21 9.66 -26.58
C ARG A 152 -3.88 9.24 -25.96
N SER A 153 -2.79 9.29 -26.72
CA SER A 153 -1.47 8.90 -26.22
C SER A 153 -0.92 9.90 -25.21
N LEU A 154 -1.14 11.20 -25.45
CA LEU A 154 -0.78 12.28 -24.54
C LEU A 154 -1.63 12.23 -23.26
N MET A 155 -2.94 12.01 -23.37
CA MET A 155 -3.82 11.83 -22.22
C MET A 155 -3.40 10.63 -21.37
N ARG A 156 -3.07 9.50 -22.00
CA ARG A 156 -2.61 8.31 -21.29
C ARG A 156 -1.29 8.54 -20.57
N LEU A 157 -0.37 9.30 -21.16
CA LEU A 157 0.88 9.72 -20.49
C LEU A 157 0.58 10.55 -19.25
N SER A 158 -0.30 11.54 -19.35
CA SER A 158 -0.72 12.36 -18.22
C SER A 158 -1.33 11.51 -17.11
N ASP A 159 -2.24 10.59 -17.43
CA ASP A 159 -2.87 9.67 -16.48
C ASP A 159 -1.83 8.80 -15.73
N VAL A 160 -0.83 8.27 -16.45
CA VAL A 160 0.22 7.43 -15.86
C VAL A 160 1.10 8.24 -14.92
N ILE A 161 1.49 9.47 -15.33
CA ILE A 161 2.31 10.36 -14.51
C ILE A 161 1.56 10.74 -13.23
N GLU A 162 0.31 11.20 -13.34
CA GLU A 162 -0.49 11.61 -12.18
C GLU A 162 -0.69 10.45 -11.19
N ARG A 163 -0.99 9.26 -11.71
CA ARG A 163 -1.13 8.05 -10.89
C ARG A 163 0.15 7.71 -10.15
N THR A 164 1.29 7.71 -10.87
CA THR A 164 2.59 7.38 -10.26
C THR A 164 2.99 8.40 -9.20
N LEU A 165 2.77 9.69 -9.46
CA LEU A 165 3.04 10.74 -8.46
C LEU A 165 2.17 10.59 -7.22
N ALA A 166 0.88 10.25 -7.39
CA ALA A 166 -0.02 10.00 -6.27
C ALA A 166 0.42 8.78 -5.45
N GLU A 167 0.79 7.66 -6.10
CA GLU A 167 1.32 6.47 -5.43
C GLU A 167 2.60 6.77 -4.65
N VAL A 168 3.59 7.45 -5.26
CA VAL A 168 4.84 7.82 -4.60
C VAL A 168 4.59 8.72 -3.38
N ARG A 169 3.64 9.65 -3.47
CA ARG A 169 3.25 10.51 -2.34
C ARG A 169 2.63 9.70 -1.19
N LEU A 170 1.85 8.67 -1.49
CA LEU A 170 1.26 7.77 -0.48
C LEU A 170 2.33 6.90 0.20
N ASP A 171 3.26 6.31 -0.57
CA ASP A 171 4.31 5.42 -0.07
C ASP A 171 5.37 6.14 0.77
N THR A 172 5.71 7.39 0.41
CA THR A 172 6.78 8.15 1.10
C THR A 172 6.32 8.83 2.38
N ARG A 173 5.01 8.98 2.60
CA ARG A 173 4.48 9.68 3.78
C ARG A 173 4.20 8.73 4.93
N ARG A 174 5.19 8.58 5.82
CA ARG A 174 5.00 7.95 7.14
C ARG A 174 4.21 8.80 8.14
N GLN A 175 4.05 10.12 7.90
CA GLN A 175 3.30 11.04 8.76
C GLN A 175 2.38 11.92 7.92
N VAL A 176 1.07 11.82 8.18
CA VAL A 176 0.04 12.70 7.63
C VAL A 176 0.14 14.04 8.35
N THR A 177 0.36 15.12 7.62
CA THR A 177 0.43 16.48 8.18
C THR A 177 -0.95 17.12 8.02
N ARG A 178 -1.71 17.20 9.09
CA ARG A 178 -3.01 17.86 9.07
C ARG A 178 -2.86 19.36 9.25
N GLU A 179 -3.53 20.11 8.41
CA GLU A 179 -3.64 21.56 8.51
C GLU A 179 -5.10 22.00 8.29
N THR A 180 -5.43 23.18 8.73
CA THR A 180 -6.73 23.80 8.48
C THR A 180 -6.80 24.32 7.05
N ILE A 181 -7.71 23.82 6.25
CA ILE A 181 -7.89 24.14 4.84
C ILE A 181 -9.23 24.82 4.65
N GLU A 182 -9.23 26.06 4.15
CA GLU A 182 -10.43 26.76 3.70
C GLU A 182 -10.82 26.25 2.29
N LEU A 183 -11.94 25.55 2.20
CA LEU A 183 -12.32 24.85 0.97
C LEU A 183 -12.58 25.78 -0.23
N PRO A 184 -13.25 26.96 -0.10
CA PRO A 184 -13.42 27.85 -1.23
C PRO A 184 -12.09 28.23 -1.90
N THR A 185 -11.14 28.76 -1.13
CA THR A 185 -9.81 29.14 -1.61
C THR A 185 -9.02 27.93 -2.15
N PHE A 186 -9.15 26.77 -1.49
CA PHE A 186 -8.54 25.54 -1.95
C PHE A 186 -9.08 25.09 -3.32
N PHE A 187 -10.39 25.17 -3.54
CA PHE A 187 -11.02 24.84 -4.82
C PHE A 187 -10.60 25.78 -5.94
N GLU A 188 -10.48 27.08 -5.67
CA GLU A 188 -10.00 28.06 -6.66
C GLU A 188 -8.60 27.70 -7.15
N HIS A 189 -7.67 27.40 -6.26
CA HIS A 189 -6.31 27.01 -6.63
C HIS A 189 -6.26 25.71 -7.42
N LEU A 190 -7.03 24.71 -6.99
CA LEU A 190 -7.03 23.40 -7.61
C LEU A 190 -7.70 23.39 -8.99
N SER A 191 -8.67 24.24 -9.20
CA SER A 191 -9.52 24.22 -10.41
C SER A 191 -8.91 24.94 -11.61
N VAL A 192 -7.76 25.58 -11.49
CA VAL A 192 -7.13 26.30 -12.62
C VAL A 192 -6.99 25.41 -13.85
N PHE A 193 -6.48 24.18 -13.68
CA PHE A 193 -6.38 23.22 -14.79
C PHE A 193 -7.75 22.69 -15.24
N ALA A 194 -8.66 22.45 -14.32
CA ALA A 194 -10.01 21.97 -14.62
C ALA A 194 -10.78 22.96 -15.50
N VAL A 195 -10.67 24.26 -15.24
CA VAL A 195 -11.28 25.32 -16.05
C VAL A 195 -10.73 25.29 -17.49
N LEU A 196 -9.41 25.20 -17.65
CA LEU A 196 -8.78 25.15 -18.98
C LEU A 196 -9.18 23.89 -19.76
N GLU A 197 -9.17 22.74 -19.11
CA GLU A 197 -9.56 21.47 -19.73
C GLU A 197 -11.05 21.44 -20.08
N ALA A 198 -11.92 21.92 -19.21
CA ALA A 198 -13.35 22.04 -19.46
C ALA A 198 -13.63 22.94 -20.66
N ALA A 199 -12.96 24.09 -20.77
CA ALA A 199 -13.09 24.99 -21.91
C ALA A 199 -12.63 24.33 -23.22
N ALA A 200 -11.51 23.61 -23.20
CA ALA A 200 -11.00 22.87 -24.37
C ALA A 200 -11.96 21.78 -24.87
N LYS A 201 -12.72 21.17 -23.96
CA LYS A 201 -13.69 20.10 -24.24
C LYS A 201 -15.13 20.60 -24.46
N ALA A 202 -15.37 21.90 -24.37
CA ALA A 202 -16.71 22.50 -24.36
C ALA A 202 -17.63 21.90 -23.27
N VAL A 203 -17.07 21.64 -22.06
CA VAL A 203 -17.78 21.19 -20.88
C VAL A 203 -17.98 22.37 -19.94
N GLY A 204 -19.17 22.53 -19.38
CA GLY A 204 -19.45 23.52 -18.35
C GLY A 204 -18.78 23.11 -17.02
N PHE A 205 -18.00 24.01 -16.42
CA PHE A 205 -17.40 23.75 -15.10
C PHE A 205 -17.86 24.80 -14.09
N LYS A 206 -18.27 24.33 -12.88
CA LYS A 206 -18.74 25.22 -11.82
C LYS A 206 -18.19 24.81 -10.45
N ILE A 207 -17.79 25.79 -9.66
CA ILE A 207 -17.46 25.64 -8.23
C ILE A 207 -18.64 26.17 -7.41
N SER A 208 -18.99 25.45 -6.35
CA SER A 208 -20.05 25.82 -5.41
C SER A 208 -19.64 25.48 -3.98
N ALA A 209 -19.02 26.43 -3.30
CA ALA A 209 -18.66 26.32 -1.89
C ALA A 209 -19.03 27.62 -1.18
N GLU A 210 -19.66 27.50 -0.01
CA GLU A 210 -19.97 28.65 0.84
C GLU A 210 -18.70 29.11 1.55
N ALA A 211 -18.59 30.43 1.81
CA ALA A 211 -17.48 30.99 2.57
C ALA A 211 -17.45 30.43 4.00
N GLY A 212 -16.23 30.23 4.53
CA GLY A 212 -16.04 29.77 5.91
C GLY A 212 -16.12 28.25 6.09
N ILE A 213 -16.25 27.45 5.04
CA ILE A 213 -16.15 25.99 5.16
C ILE A 213 -14.68 25.62 5.29
N VAL A 214 -14.30 25.08 6.45
CA VAL A 214 -12.93 24.64 6.77
C VAL A 214 -12.87 23.18 7.16
N VAL A 215 -11.79 22.50 6.80
CA VAL A 215 -11.55 21.09 7.11
C VAL A 215 -10.11 20.90 7.61
N GLU A 216 -9.90 19.97 8.55
CA GLU A 216 -8.56 19.50 8.92
C GLU A 216 -8.18 18.28 8.08
N ALA A 217 -7.24 18.46 7.17
CA ALA A 217 -6.78 17.42 6.29
C ALA A 217 -5.31 17.64 5.90
N ASP A 218 -4.69 16.62 5.33
CA ASP A 218 -3.44 16.80 4.61
C ASP A 218 -3.77 17.41 3.24
N ARG A 219 -3.28 18.65 3.01
CA ARG A 219 -3.57 19.42 1.80
C ARG A 219 -3.19 18.69 0.52
N GLU A 220 -2.05 18.02 0.50
CA GLU A 220 -1.57 17.35 -0.71
C GLU A 220 -2.37 16.07 -1.00
N LEU A 221 -2.73 15.30 0.04
CA LEU A 221 -3.57 14.12 -0.11
C LEU A 221 -4.97 14.52 -0.58
N LEU A 222 -5.56 15.56 0.01
CA LEU A 222 -6.87 16.05 -0.40
C LEU A 222 -6.81 16.62 -1.82
N SER A 223 -5.75 17.37 -2.16
CA SER A 223 -5.54 17.92 -3.51
C SER A 223 -5.45 16.79 -4.56
N SER A 224 -4.65 15.76 -4.28
CA SER A 224 -4.53 14.60 -5.18
C SER A 224 -5.86 13.88 -5.37
N ALA A 225 -6.61 13.67 -4.30
CA ALA A 225 -7.91 13.02 -4.36
C ALA A 225 -8.92 13.81 -5.22
N VAL A 226 -9.05 15.12 -4.96
CA VAL A 226 -9.99 15.98 -5.72
C VAL A 226 -9.55 16.13 -7.18
N ALA A 227 -8.23 16.24 -7.45
CA ALA A 227 -7.71 16.33 -8.81
C ALA A 227 -8.03 15.07 -9.64
N ILE A 228 -7.84 13.88 -9.06
CA ILE A 228 -8.20 12.61 -9.71
C ILE A 228 -9.70 12.55 -10.04
N LEU A 229 -10.56 12.98 -9.11
CA LEU A 229 -12.00 12.98 -9.34
C LEU A 229 -12.41 13.99 -10.41
N LEU A 230 -11.83 15.20 -10.41
CA LEU A 230 -12.09 16.21 -11.43
C LEU A 230 -11.64 15.76 -12.81
N GLN A 231 -10.45 15.17 -12.91
CA GLN A 231 -9.91 14.65 -14.16
C GLN A 231 -10.83 13.54 -14.73
N ASN A 232 -11.28 12.62 -13.88
CA ASN A 232 -12.24 11.60 -14.27
C ASN A 232 -13.56 12.22 -14.76
N ALA A 233 -14.12 13.17 -14.01
CA ALA A 233 -15.36 13.86 -14.36
C ALA A 233 -15.26 14.57 -15.74
N LEU A 234 -14.20 15.35 -15.96
CA LEU A 234 -13.95 16.03 -17.21
C LEU A 234 -13.67 15.08 -18.38
N ARG A 235 -13.05 13.93 -18.09
CA ARG A 235 -12.75 12.91 -19.10
C ARG A 235 -13.99 12.24 -19.65
N PHE A 236 -14.93 11.91 -18.78
CA PHE A 236 -16.12 11.13 -19.15
C PHE A 236 -17.34 11.98 -19.46
N THR A 237 -17.33 13.27 -19.15
CA THR A 237 -18.42 14.19 -19.53
C THR A 237 -18.31 14.56 -21.02
N PRO A 238 -19.37 14.35 -21.81
CA PRO A 238 -19.40 14.75 -23.22
C PRO A 238 -19.46 16.28 -23.37
N ALA A 239 -19.08 16.78 -24.56
CA ALA A 239 -19.22 18.19 -24.91
C ALA A 239 -20.66 18.67 -24.70
N GLY A 240 -20.83 19.85 -24.11
CA GLY A 240 -22.12 20.40 -23.71
C GLY A 240 -22.65 19.93 -22.35
N GLY A 241 -22.03 18.93 -21.74
CA GLY A 241 -22.33 18.52 -20.36
C GLY A 241 -21.67 19.41 -19.30
N HIS A 242 -21.90 19.09 -18.02
CA HIS A 242 -21.45 19.91 -16.89
C HIS A 242 -20.71 19.06 -15.85
N VAL A 243 -19.71 19.69 -15.23
CA VAL A 243 -19.00 19.18 -14.03
C VAL A 243 -19.10 20.21 -12.94
N ILE A 244 -19.46 19.77 -11.72
CA ILE A 244 -19.62 20.65 -10.56
C ILE A 244 -18.74 20.14 -9.43
N LEU A 245 -17.84 20.99 -8.94
CA LEU A 245 -17.11 20.80 -7.70
C LEU A 245 -17.82 21.59 -6.60
N ARG A 246 -18.26 20.91 -5.53
CA ARG A 246 -18.93 21.60 -4.44
C ARG A 246 -18.49 21.13 -3.05
N ALA A 247 -18.60 22.03 -2.07
CA ALA A 247 -18.51 21.70 -0.66
C ALA A 247 -19.88 21.89 0.00
N ARG A 248 -20.25 20.91 0.85
CA ARG A 248 -21.48 20.95 1.65
C ARG A 248 -21.16 20.62 3.10
N VAL A 249 -21.82 21.30 4.02
CA VAL A 249 -21.70 21.04 5.45
C VAL A 249 -22.97 20.33 5.91
N THR A 250 -22.82 19.27 6.67
CA THR A 250 -23.89 18.64 7.44
C THR A 250 -23.67 18.94 8.93
N SER A 251 -24.46 18.34 9.81
CA SER A 251 -24.32 18.56 11.26
C SER A 251 -22.89 18.29 11.78
N ASP A 252 -22.27 17.22 11.32
CA ASP A 252 -21.02 16.66 11.83
C ASP A 252 -19.98 16.32 10.75
N ARG A 253 -20.33 16.51 9.48
CA ARG A 253 -19.47 16.15 8.33
C ARG A 253 -19.35 17.30 7.33
N ILE A 254 -18.25 17.27 6.58
CA ILE A 254 -18.01 18.11 5.42
C ILE A 254 -17.89 17.21 4.20
N LEU A 255 -18.71 17.48 3.19
CA LEU A 255 -18.78 16.72 1.95
C LEU A 255 -18.15 17.53 0.83
N VAL A 256 -17.10 17.00 0.22
CA VAL A 256 -16.53 17.50 -1.04
C VAL A 256 -17.05 16.60 -2.15
N GLU A 257 -17.85 17.16 -3.05
CA GLU A 257 -18.55 16.41 -4.09
C GLU A 257 -18.08 16.86 -5.48
N VAL A 258 -17.79 15.89 -6.34
CA VAL A 258 -17.58 16.07 -7.77
C VAL A 258 -18.75 15.40 -8.47
N GLU A 259 -19.63 16.21 -9.07
CA GLU A 259 -20.76 15.76 -9.89
C GLU A 259 -20.42 15.92 -11.36
N ASP A 260 -20.71 14.91 -12.17
CA ASP A 260 -20.51 14.89 -13.61
C ASP A 260 -21.77 14.47 -14.35
N GLU A 261 -21.84 14.84 -15.64
CA GLU A 261 -22.88 14.43 -16.58
C GLU A 261 -22.33 13.43 -17.62
N CYS A 262 -21.67 12.35 -17.14
CA CYS A 262 -21.11 11.31 -18.01
C CYS A 262 -22.16 10.42 -18.72
N GLY A 263 -23.46 10.68 -18.55
CA GLY A 263 -24.55 9.85 -19.09
C GLY A 263 -24.89 8.63 -18.24
N GLY A 264 -24.19 8.44 -17.11
CA GLY A 264 -24.31 7.32 -16.20
C GLY A 264 -23.34 6.18 -16.48
N LEU A 265 -23.19 5.28 -15.52
CA LEU A 265 -22.27 4.16 -15.59
C LEU A 265 -22.96 2.91 -16.16
N ALA A 266 -22.25 2.16 -16.99
CA ALA A 266 -22.67 0.80 -17.31
C ALA A 266 -22.70 -0.07 -16.04
N PRO A 267 -23.63 -1.04 -15.90
CA PRO A 267 -23.79 -1.83 -14.67
C PRO A 267 -22.51 -2.52 -14.21
N ALA A 268 -21.70 -3.03 -15.13
CA ALA A 268 -20.41 -3.66 -14.80
C ALA A 268 -19.41 -2.65 -14.23
N VAL A 269 -19.36 -1.43 -14.75
CA VAL A 269 -18.47 -0.35 -14.28
C VAL A 269 -18.92 0.16 -12.91
N ASP A 270 -20.23 0.36 -12.70
CA ASP A 270 -20.78 0.76 -11.40
C ASP A 270 -20.44 -0.30 -10.32
N THR A 271 -20.63 -1.59 -10.62
CA THR A 271 -20.30 -2.68 -9.71
C THR A 271 -18.82 -2.69 -9.38
N GLU A 272 -17.95 -2.54 -10.35
CA GLU A 272 -16.49 -2.53 -10.16
C GLU A 272 -16.04 -1.33 -9.35
N LEU A 273 -16.52 -0.12 -9.64
CA LEU A 273 -16.19 1.08 -8.87
C LEU A 273 -16.64 0.97 -7.42
N ARG A 274 -17.84 0.43 -7.16
CA ARG A 274 -18.31 0.17 -5.79
C ARG A 274 -17.44 -0.84 -5.08
N ARG A 275 -17.00 -1.89 -5.79
CA ARG A 275 -16.07 -2.88 -5.26
C ARG A 275 -14.74 -2.23 -4.87
N VAL A 276 -14.16 -1.42 -5.74
CA VAL A 276 -12.90 -0.68 -5.47
C VAL A 276 -13.06 0.26 -4.28
N ILE A 277 -14.16 0.99 -4.18
CA ILE A 277 -14.43 1.90 -3.08
C ILE A 277 -14.61 1.14 -1.74
N ALA A 278 -15.24 -0.02 -1.76
CA ALA A 278 -15.50 -0.83 -0.57
C ALA A 278 -14.29 -1.72 -0.17
N SER A 279 -13.40 -2.05 -1.12
CA SER A 279 -12.26 -2.93 -0.87
C SER A 279 -11.11 -2.19 -0.20
N HIS A 280 -10.22 -2.95 0.45
CA HIS A 280 -8.95 -2.42 0.97
C HIS A 280 -7.79 -2.77 0.03
N THR A 281 -8.08 -3.32 -1.16
CA THR A 281 -7.06 -3.71 -2.14
C THR A 281 -6.62 -2.50 -2.96
N GLU A 282 -5.32 -2.37 -3.12
CA GLU A 282 -4.67 -1.39 -3.99
C GLU A 282 -4.56 -1.99 -5.39
N ASP A 283 -5.51 -1.66 -6.26
CA ASP A 283 -5.49 -2.13 -7.67
C ASP A 283 -4.81 -1.12 -8.62
N GLY A 284 -4.22 -0.04 -8.08
CA GLY A 284 -3.55 1.02 -8.85
C GLY A 284 -4.49 1.86 -9.70
N SER A 285 -5.81 1.71 -9.58
CA SER A 285 -6.78 2.59 -10.25
C SER A 285 -6.81 3.98 -9.60
N GLY A 286 -7.10 5.02 -10.37
CA GLY A 286 -7.22 6.38 -9.83
C GLY A 286 -8.23 6.47 -8.68
N VAL A 287 -9.32 5.70 -8.71
CA VAL A 287 -10.33 5.65 -7.64
C VAL A 287 -9.78 4.97 -6.38
N ALA A 288 -8.96 3.92 -6.50
CA ALA A 288 -8.30 3.27 -5.37
C ALA A 288 -7.31 4.22 -4.69
N ILE A 289 -6.52 4.95 -5.47
CA ILE A 289 -5.60 5.98 -4.98
C ILE A 289 -6.36 7.10 -4.26
N CYS A 290 -7.44 7.61 -4.86
CA CYS A 290 -8.31 8.61 -4.26
C CYS A 290 -8.88 8.12 -2.91
N ARG A 291 -9.41 6.90 -2.87
CA ARG A 291 -9.91 6.27 -1.64
C ARG A 291 -8.83 6.21 -0.56
N HIS A 292 -7.63 5.74 -0.90
CA HIS A 292 -6.52 5.62 0.06
C HIS A 292 -6.11 7.01 0.60
N ALA A 293 -5.94 8.00 -0.27
CA ALA A 293 -5.63 9.37 0.14
C ALA A 293 -6.70 9.93 1.11
N VAL A 294 -7.97 9.70 0.81
CA VAL A 294 -9.09 10.13 1.67
C VAL A 294 -9.09 9.41 3.01
N GLN A 295 -8.82 8.10 3.03
CA GLN A 295 -8.74 7.32 4.28
C GLN A 295 -7.60 7.80 5.19
N LEU A 296 -6.44 8.14 4.63
CA LEU A 296 -5.33 8.70 5.39
C LEU A 296 -5.68 10.05 6.05
N THR A 297 -6.57 10.83 5.44
CA THR A 297 -7.09 12.08 6.05
C THR A 297 -8.21 11.85 7.07
N GLY A 298 -8.61 10.60 7.29
CA GLY A 298 -9.70 10.24 8.22
C GLY A 298 -11.10 10.36 7.63
N GLY A 299 -11.19 10.43 6.29
CA GLY A 299 -12.43 10.49 5.54
C GLY A 299 -12.85 9.17 4.90
N THR A 300 -13.94 9.21 4.15
CA THR A 300 -14.43 8.11 3.31
C THR A 300 -14.78 8.60 1.92
N LEU A 301 -14.58 7.73 0.90
CA LEU A 301 -14.99 8.00 -0.47
C LEU A 301 -16.31 7.31 -0.76
N GLY A 302 -17.27 8.05 -1.30
CA GLY A 302 -18.57 7.54 -1.73
C GLY A 302 -18.82 7.73 -3.21
N LEU A 303 -19.70 6.91 -3.80
CA LEU A 303 -20.18 7.02 -5.18
C LEU A 303 -21.71 6.92 -5.22
N LYS A 304 -22.36 7.93 -5.81
CA LYS A 304 -23.78 7.90 -6.14
C LYS A 304 -23.93 7.94 -7.66
N HIS A 305 -24.44 6.86 -8.21
CA HIS A 305 -24.79 6.78 -9.63
C HIS A 305 -26.16 7.45 -9.85
N LEU A 306 -26.26 8.30 -10.86
CA LEU A 306 -27.48 8.92 -11.35
C LEU A 306 -27.80 8.34 -12.72
N PRO A 307 -28.76 7.38 -12.83
CA PRO A 307 -29.08 6.73 -14.10
C PRO A 307 -29.37 7.73 -15.21
N HIS A 308 -28.77 7.51 -16.38
CA HIS A 308 -28.91 8.34 -17.59
C HIS A 308 -28.47 9.81 -17.44
N ARG A 309 -27.83 10.15 -16.31
CA ARG A 309 -27.40 11.52 -16.05
C ARG A 309 -25.90 11.59 -15.81
N GLY A 310 -25.40 10.89 -14.77
CA GLY A 310 -23.99 10.95 -14.44
C GLY A 310 -23.67 10.32 -13.10
N CYS A 311 -22.67 10.85 -12.43
CA CYS A 311 -22.19 10.36 -11.14
C CYS A 311 -21.91 11.50 -10.17
N ILE A 312 -21.96 11.19 -8.88
CA ILE A 312 -21.46 12.05 -7.82
C ILE A 312 -20.46 11.24 -7.01
N PHE A 313 -19.20 11.65 -7.04
CA PHE A 313 -18.19 11.18 -6.09
C PHE A 313 -18.18 12.11 -4.89
N THR A 314 -18.18 11.54 -3.69
CA THR A 314 -18.23 12.27 -2.43
C THR A 314 -17.03 11.89 -1.56
N ILE A 315 -16.19 12.87 -1.23
CA ILE A 315 -15.22 12.78 -0.16
C ILE A 315 -15.90 13.28 1.11
N ASP A 316 -16.06 12.41 2.07
CA ASP A 316 -16.75 12.67 3.32
C ASP A 316 -15.72 12.78 4.46
N LEU A 317 -15.56 13.99 5.02
CA LEU A 317 -14.55 14.34 6.01
C LEU A 317 -15.23 14.73 7.34
N PRO A 318 -14.56 14.47 8.50
CA PRO A 318 -15.07 14.94 9.78
C PRO A 318 -15.05 16.48 9.84
N LYS A 319 -16.10 17.06 10.41
CA LYS A 319 -16.13 18.50 10.69
C LYS A 319 -15.28 18.79 11.92
N ILE A 320 -14.52 19.89 11.88
CA ILE A 320 -13.80 20.40 13.04
C ILE A 320 -14.85 20.88 14.08
N SER A 321 -14.69 20.43 15.31
CA SER A 321 -15.55 20.81 16.43
C SER A 321 -15.22 22.21 16.92
#